data_4fcea088e254e8a3fa72fb7b9fae95e3
#
_entry.id   4fcea088e254e8a3fa72fb7b9fae95e3
#
_cell.length_a   1.000
_cell.length_b   1.000
_cell.length_c   1.000
_cell.angle_alpha   90.00
_cell.angle_beta   90.00
_cell.angle_gamma   90.00
#
_symmetry.space_group_name_H-M   'P 1'
#
loop_
_entity.id
_entity.type
_entity.pdbx_description
1 polymer ?
#
loop_
_entity_poly.entity_id
_entity_poly.type
_entity_poly.pdbx_seq_one_letter_code
_entity_poly.pdbx_strand_id
1 'polypeptide(L)'
;KFWKIQYTNTWTWLRDVRPEVTVDGAFLTKYIANHYLSWNVSKRLNVGLFESVIWTNSNDRGFDVNYLNPVIFYRAIEFETGQDAGNAIVGASAKYKFNDNINAYSQFVLDEFSLNDIKAGNKSYKNKFGFQLGAKYYNAFKVKNLMLQAEYNQVRPYAYSHNSIVLNYAHNNQSMAHLWGANFRELVLIGRY
;
A
#
# COMPACT_ATOMS: atom_id res chain seq x y z
N LYS A 1 10.64 -14.58 -11.44
CA LYS A 1 9.80 -14.22 -12.62
C LYS A 1 9.50 -15.48 -13.40
N PHE A 2 8.23 -15.73 -13.66
CA PHE A 2 7.79 -16.85 -14.46
C PHE A 2 6.87 -16.34 -15.58
N TRP A 3 7.22 -16.63 -16.85
CA TRP A 3 6.50 -16.16 -18.05
C TRP A 3 6.24 -14.64 -17.99
N LYS A 4 4.98 -14.19 -18.01
CA LYS A 4 4.56 -12.77 -17.92
C LYS A 4 4.28 -12.29 -16.48
N ILE A 5 4.50 -13.15 -15.50
CA ILE A 5 4.22 -12.88 -14.09
C ILE A 5 5.54 -12.66 -13.35
N GLN A 6 5.57 -11.63 -12.55
CA GLN A 6 6.59 -11.40 -11.54
C GLN A 6 5.93 -11.41 -10.17
N TYR A 7 6.44 -12.22 -9.29
CA TYR A 7 6.03 -12.25 -7.90
C TYR A 7 7.21 -11.81 -7.03
N THR A 8 6.93 -10.90 -6.12
CA THR A 8 7.89 -10.38 -5.15
C THR A 8 7.30 -10.56 -3.77
N ASN A 9 8.08 -11.10 -2.87
CA ASN A 9 7.75 -11.23 -1.48
C ASN A 9 8.88 -10.61 -0.66
N THR A 10 8.55 -9.76 0.31
CA THR A 10 9.52 -9.06 1.15
C THR A 10 9.10 -9.11 2.60
N TRP A 11 10.09 -9.27 3.48
CA TRP A 11 9.94 -9.20 4.93
C TRP A 11 10.93 -8.18 5.45
N THR A 12 10.48 -7.31 6.34
CA THR A 12 11.31 -6.24 6.87
C THR A 12 11.05 -6.05 8.35
N TRP A 13 12.13 -5.76 9.08
CA TRP A 13 12.08 -5.34 10.48
C TRP A 13 11.95 -3.82 10.53
N LEU A 14 10.95 -3.35 11.25
CA LEU A 14 10.65 -1.96 11.44
C LEU A 14 10.92 -1.55 12.90
N ARG A 15 11.01 -0.25 13.13
CA ARG A 15 11.15 0.33 14.47
C ARG A 15 10.07 1.36 14.73
N ASP A 16 9.56 1.34 15.93
CA ASP A 16 8.75 2.40 16.50
C ASP A 16 9.60 3.08 17.58
N VAL A 17 9.92 4.35 17.34
CA VAL A 17 10.87 5.11 18.19
C VAL A 17 10.16 6.04 19.15
N ARG A 18 8.84 5.93 19.29
CA ARG A 18 8.07 6.77 20.18
C ARG A 18 8.35 6.42 21.65
N PRO A 19 8.44 7.43 22.53
CA PRO A 19 8.70 7.21 23.96
C PRO A 19 7.68 6.27 24.63
N GLU A 20 6.40 6.34 24.22
CA GLU A 20 5.30 5.59 24.81
C GLU A 20 5.41 4.08 24.62
N VAL A 21 6.20 3.65 23.65
CA VAL A 21 6.41 2.23 23.30
C VAL A 21 7.87 1.79 23.45
N THR A 22 8.70 2.65 24.02
CA THR A 22 10.10 2.34 24.34
C THR A 22 10.17 1.70 25.72
N VAL A 23 10.73 0.50 25.82
CA VAL A 23 10.90 -0.23 27.07
C VAL A 23 12.38 -0.42 27.34
N ASP A 24 12.84 -0.04 28.52
CA ASP A 24 14.25 -0.15 28.96
C ASP A 24 15.26 0.47 27.96
N GLY A 25 14.85 1.57 27.32
CA GLY A 25 15.67 2.25 26.31
C GLY A 25 15.70 1.56 24.95
N ALA A 26 14.99 0.44 24.77
CA ALA A 26 14.89 -0.28 23.51
C ALA A 26 13.63 0.12 22.72
N PHE A 27 13.81 0.49 21.46
CA PHE A 27 12.70 0.78 20.56
C PHE A 27 11.90 -0.46 20.21
N LEU A 28 10.56 -0.31 20.12
CA LEU A 28 9.69 -1.41 19.76
C LEU A 28 10.02 -1.94 18.36
N THR A 29 10.22 -3.24 18.24
CA THR A 29 10.36 -3.93 16.94
C THR A 29 8.98 -4.26 16.37
N LYS A 30 8.78 -3.90 15.12
CA LYS A 30 7.64 -4.30 14.32
C LYS A 30 8.13 -5.12 13.12
N TYR A 31 7.24 -5.85 12.53
CA TYR A 31 7.51 -6.66 11.34
C TYR A 31 6.54 -6.29 10.26
N ILE A 32 6.96 -6.37 9.01
CA ILE A 32 6.10 -6.24 7.85
C ILE A 32 6.40 -7.34 6.84
N ALA A 33 5.37 -7.91 6.28
CA ALA A 33 5.43 -8.79 5.13
C ALA A 33 4.62 -8.21 3.98
N ASN A 34 5.16 -8.28 2.77
CA ASN A 34 4.49 -7.78 1.57
C ASN A 34 4.54 -8.81 0.46
N HIS A 35 3.42 -8.99 -0.21
CA HIS A 35 3.30 -9.72 -1.47
C HIS A 35 2.95 -8.74 -2.60
N TYR A 36 3.64 -8.84 -3.70
CA TYR A 36 3.31 -8.11 -4.92
C TYR A 36 3.37 -9.04 -6.12
N LEU A 37 2.25 -9.24 -6.77
CA LEU A 37 2.13 -9.99 -8.01
C LEU A 37 1.90 -9.01 -9.15
N SER A 38 2.81 -8.99 -10.12
CA SER A 38 2.71 -8.16 -11.32
C SER A 38 2.55 -9.05 -12.55
N TRP A 39 1.50 -8.82 -13.33
CA TRP A 39 1.18 -9.57 -14.54
C TRP A 39 1.14 -8.67 -15.77
N ASN A 40 2.02 -8.94 -16.73
CA ASN A 40 1.97 -8.33 -18.04
C ASN A 40 0.90 -9.05 -18.89
N VAL A 41 -0.36 -8.63 -18.75
CA VAL A 41 -1.50 -9.20 -19.46
C VAL A 41 -1.28 -9.13 -20.97
N SER A 42 -0.79 -7.98 -21.44
CA SER A 42 -0.43 -7.74 -22.84
C SER A 42 0.85 -6.90 -22.95
N LYS A 43 1.28 -6.58 -24.17
CA LYS A 43 2.38 -5.64 -24.41
C LYS A 43 2.05 -4.21 -23.93
N ARG A 44 0.77 -3.90 -23.72
CA ARG A 44 0.30 -2.56 -23.32
C ARG A 44 -0.27 -2.50 -21.92
N LEU A 45 -0.75 -3.63 -21.36
CA LEU A 45 -1.40 -3.69 -20.06
C LEU A 45 -0.57 -4.50 -19.06
N ASN A 46 -0.22 -3.87 -17.95
CA ASN A 46 0.29 -4.51 -16.74
C ASN A 46 -0.72 -4.31 -15.62
N VAL A 47 -1.00 -5.36 -14.87
CA VAL A 47 -1.86 -5.34 -13.67
C VAL A 47 -1.05 -5.87 -12.50
N GLY A 48 -1.18 -5.25 -11.35
CA GLY A 48 -0.57 -5.67 -10.10
C GLY A 48 -1.61 -5.91 -9.02
N LEU A 49 -1.37 -6.91 -8.20
CA LEU A 49 -2.09 -7.16 -6.95
C LEU A 49 -1.08 -7.17 -5.82
N PHE A 50 -1.41 -6.58 -4.70
CA PHE A 50 -0.53 -6.57 -3.54
C PHE A 50 -1.31 -6.71 -2.24
N GLU A 51 -0.63 -7.23 -1.28
CA GLU A 51 -1.07 -7.35 0.10
C GLU A 51 0.11 -7.07 1.02
N SER A 52 -0.15 -6.41 2.13
CA SER A 52 0.85 -6.10 3.13
C SER A 52 0.25 -6.26 4.51
N VAL A 53 1.02 -6.75 5.46
CA VAL A 53 0.64 -6.84 6.86
C VAL A 53 1.75 -6.37 7.78
N ILE A 54 1.39 -5.58 8.78
CA ILE A 54 2.27 -5.18 9.88
C ILE A 54 1.82 -5.90 11.16
N TRP A 55 2.79 -6.42 11.93
CA TRP A 55 2.55 -6.97 13.27
C TRP A 55 3.70 -6.62 14.22
N THR A 56 3.47 -6.83 15.50
CA THR A 56 4.44 -6.58 16.56
C THR A 56 4.79 -7.85 17.30
N ASN A 57 5.79 -7.80 18.17
CA ASN A 57 6.16 -8.88 19.09
C ASN A 57 5.21 -8.94 20.31
N SER A 58 3.89 -8.86 20.07
CA SER A 58 2.91 -9.04 21.13
C SER A 58 2.81 -10.51 21.53
N ASN A 59 2.69 -10.79 22.83
CA ASN A 59 2.60 -12.14 23.39
C ASN A 59 3.78 -13.06 22.98
N ASP A 60 5.00 -12.49 22.93
CA ASP A 60 6.22 -13.21 22.53
C ASP A 60 6.13 -13.86 21.13
N ARG A 61 5.24 -13.38 20.28
CA ARG A 61 4.99 -13.90 18.94
C ARG A 61 6.23 -13.80 18.04
N GLY A 62 7.06 -12.77 18.22
CA GLY A 62 8.25 -12.54 17.41
C GLY A 62 7.94 -12.39 15.92
N PHE A 63 8.87 -12.83 15.11
CA PHE A 63 8.68 -12.97 13.68
C PHE A 63 7.81 -14.18 13.38
N ASP A 64 6.59 -13.96 12.88
CA ASP A 64 5.63 -15.02 12.64
C ASP A 64 5.91 -15.71 11.29
N VAL A 65 6.32 -16.98 11.36
CA VAL A 65 6.68 -17.81 10.21
C VAL A 65 5.50 -18.08 9.26
N ASN A 66 4.26 -17.94 9.73
CA ASN A 66 3.08 -18.10 8.87
C ASN A 66 3.06 -17.07 7.73
N TYR A 67 3.64 -15.90 7.95
CA TYR A 67 3.79 -14.88 6.90
C TYR A 67 4.91 -15.16 5.88
N LEU A 68 5.64 -16.25 6.03
CA LEU A 68 6.58 -16.73 5.00
C LEU A 68 5.88 -17.47 3.86
N ASN A 69 4.62 -17.89 4.06
CA ASN A 69 3.89 -18.62 3.04
C ASN A 69 3.55 -17.69 1.86
N PRO A 70 4.04 -17.98 0.65
CA PRO A 70 3.84 -17.10 -0.51
C PRO A 70 2.44 -17.17 -1.12
N VAL A 71 1.57 -18.07 -0.67
CA VAL A 71 0.26 -18.37 -1.32
C VAL A 71 -0.92 -17.92 -0.49
N ILE A 72 -0.73 -17.63 0.78
CA ILE A 72 -1.81 -17.27 1.71
C ILE A 72 -2.11 -15.78 1.65
N PHE A 73 -3.39 -15.44 1.58
CA PHE A 73 -3.86 -14.10 1.90
C PHE A 73 -3.62 -13.83 3.38
N TYR A 74 -2.83 -12.81 3.72
CA TYR A 74 -2.47 -12.46 5.09
C TYR A 74 -3.68 -12.21 6.00
N ARG A 75 -4.79 -11.78 5.43
CA ARG A 75 -6.03 -11.60 6.15
C ARG A 75 -6.59 -12.91 6.71
N ALA A 76 -6.31 -14.05 6.09
CA ALA A 76 -6.66 -15.35 6.65
C ALA A 76 -5.88 -15.65 7.93
N ILE A 77 -4.60 -15.27 7.98
CA ILE A 77 -3.77 -15.42 9.19
C ILE A 77 -4.25 -14.51 10.32
N GLU A 78 -4.66 -13.29 9.99
CA GLU A 78 -5.25 -12.36 10.95
C GLU A 78 -6.51 -12.95 11.63
N PHE A 79 -7.38 -13.60 10.86
CA PHE A 79 -8.56 -14.26 11.41
C PHE A 79 -8.23 -15.45 12.32
N GLU A 80 -7.17 -16.19 12.06
CA GLU A 80 -6.73 -17.29 12.90
C GLU A 80 -6.03 -16.84 14.17
N THR A 81 -5.29 -15.72 14.10
CA THR A 81 -4.43 -15.25 15.18
C THR A 81 -5.14 -14.30 16.15
N GLY A 82 -6.26 -13.68 15.72
CA GLY A 82 -7.06 -12.73 16.52
C GLY A 82 -7.19 -11.36 15.86
N GLN A 83 -8.24 -10.63 16.22
CA GLN A 83 -8.64 -9.36 15.57
C GLN A 83 -7.58 -8.24 15.64
N ASP A 84 -6.68 -8.29 16.63
CA ASP A 84 -5.62 -7.29 16.82
C ASP A 84 -4.22 -7.86 16.55
N ALA A 85 -4.14 -8.99 15.85
CA ALA A 85 -2.86 -9.67 15.62
C ALA A 85 -1.98 -8.97 14.58
N GLY A 86 -2.54 -8.08 13.78
CA GLY A 86 -1.83 -7.33 12.75
C GLY A 86 -2.73 -6.30 12.09
N ASN A 87 -2.17 -5.51 11.19
CA ASN A 87 -2.89 -4.57 10.36
C ASN A 87 -2.58 -4.89 8.88
N ALA A 88 -3.57 -5.41 8.15
CA ALA A 88 -3.41 -5.85 6.77
C ALA A 88 -4.07 -4.87 5.80
N ILE A 89 -3.37 -4.53 4.73
CA ILE A 89 -3.89 -3.79 3.59
C ILE A 89 -3.79 -4.63 2.32
N VAL A 90 -4.75 -4.44 1.43
CA VAL A 90 -4.74 -5.05 0.09
C VAL A 90 -4.87 -3.98 -0.96
N GLY A 91 -4.40 -4.26 -2.17
CA GLY A 91 -4.55 -3.30 -3.24
C GLY A 91 -4.29 -3.86 -4.62
N ALA A 92 -4.58 -3.02 -5.60
CA ALA A 92 -4.36 -3.33 -7.00
C ALA A 92 -3.73 -2.13 -7.70
N SER A 93 -2.99 -2.41 -8.76
CA SER A 93 -2.43 -1.40 -9.63
C SER A 93 -2.64 -1.77 -11.10
N ALA A 94 -2.69 -0.78 -11.96
CA ALA A 94 -2.74 -0.99 -13.40
C ALA A 94 -1.89 0.06 -14.10
N LYS A 95 -1.25 -0.35 -15.20
CA LYS A 95 -0.52 0.52 -16.10
C LYS A 95 -0.89 0.18 -17.53
N TYR A 96 -1.31 1.17 -18.29
CA TYR A 96 -1.71 0.99 -19.67
C TYR A 96 -0.97 1.94 -20.62
N LYS A 97 -0.39 1.39 -21.68
CA LYS A 97 0.23 2.15 -22.77
C LYS A 97 -0.78 2.36 -23.88
N PHE A 98 -1.24 3.58 -24.07
CA PHE A 98 -2.09 3.93 -25.22
C PHE A 98 -1.30 3.86 -26.52
N ASN A 99 -0.09 4.42 -26.51
CA ASN A 99 0.89 4.40 -27.59
C ASN A 99 2.31 4.54 -26.99
N ASP A 100 3.32 4.75 -27.82
CA ASP A 100 4.71 4.86 -27.35
C ASP A 100 4.98 6.14 -26.53
N ASN A 101 4.14 7.15 -26.69
CA ASN A 101 4.30 8.43 -26.02
C ASN A 101 3.38 8.62 -24.82
N ILE A 102 2.22 7.94 -24.76
CA ILE A 102 1.22 8.16 -23.71
C ILE A 102 0.98 6.87 -22.93
N ASN A 103 1.13 6.95 -21.63
CA ASN A 103 0.70 5.90 -20.73
C ASN A 103 -0.07 6.48 -19.53
N ALA A 104 -1.02 5.70 -19.01
CA ALA A 104 -1.70 5.97 -17.76
C ALA A 104 -1.39 4.87 -16.75
N TYR A 105 -1.52 5.20 -15.49
CA TYR A 105 -1.36 4.27 -14.39
C TYR A 105 -2.33 4.60 -13.27
N SER A 106 -2.66 3.59 -12.49
CA SER A 106 -3.49 3.73 -11.31
C SER A 106 -3.06 2.77 -10.22
N GLN A 107 -3.38 3.12 -8.99
CA GLN A 107 -3.26 2.27 -7.82
C GLN A 107 -4.46 2.49 -6.93
N PHE A 108 -4.94 1.42 -6.33
CA PHE A 108 -5.98 1.45 -5.31
C PHE A 108 -5.49 0.63 -4.11
N VAL A 109 -5.68 1.18 -2.92
CA VAL A 109 -5.39 0.50 -1.65
C VAL A 109 -6.64 0.49 -0.79
N LEU A 110 -6.89 -0.64 -0.16
CA LEU A 110 -7.98 -0.87 0.76
C LEU A 110 -7.38 -1.35 2.08
N ASP A 111 -7.62 -0.61 3.14
CA ASP A 111 -7.20 -0.91 4.51
C ASP A 111 -8.36 -1.57 5.26
N GLU A 112 -9.49 -0.91 5.35
CA GLU A 112 -10.69 -1.43 6.01
C GLU A 112 -11.94 -1.16 5.17
N PHE A 113 -12.88 -2.12 5.16
CA PHE A 113 -14.04 -2.07 4.29
C PHE A 113 -15.29 -2.65 4.96
N SER A 114 -16.36 -1.87 4.99
CA SER A 114 -17.68 -2.28 5.45
C SER A 114 -18.73 -2.08 4.36
N LEU A 115 -19.15 -3.18 3.74
CA LEU A 115 -20.23 -3.16 2.73
C LEU A 115 -21.54 -2.60 3.26
N ASN A 116 -21.86 -2.87 4.52
CA ASN A 116 -23.09 -2.41 5.15
C ASN A 116 -23.10 -0.88 5.26
N ASP A 117 -21.98 -0.28 5.64
CA ASP A 117 -21.85 1.17 5.77
C ASP A 117 -21.90 1.87 4.40
N ILE A 118 -21.38 1.24 3.35
CA ILE A 118 -21.51 1.78 1.99
C ILE A 118 -22.96 1.75 1.52
N LYS A 119 -23.64 0.62 1.70
CA LYS A 119 -25.05 0.49 1.32
C LYS A 119 -25.96 1.43 2.09
N ALA A 120 -25.66 1.68 3.35
CA ALA A 120 -26.38 2.62 4.20
C ALA A 120 -26.09 4.10 3.87
N GLY A 121 -25.09 4.41 3.04
CA GLY A 121 -24.74 5.78 2.65
C GLY A 121 -24.28 6.68 3.81
N ASN A 122 -23.94 6.11 4.97
CA ASN A 122 -23.69 6.83 6.22
C ASN A 122 -22.29 7.46 6.30
N LYS A 123 -21.51 7.47 5.19
CA LYS A 123 -20.15 8.05 5.09
C LYS A 123 -19.18 7.58 6.20
N SER A 124 -19.37 6.37 6.70
CA SER A 124 -18.60 5.80 7.80
C SER A 124 -17.08 5.95 7.58
N TYR A 125 -16.38 6.32 8.64
CA TYR A 125 -14.90 6.36 8.68
C TYR A 125 -14.27 4.97 8.54
N LYS A 126 -15.03 3.90 8.72
CA LYS A 126 -14.58 2.50 8.59
C LYS A 126 -14.18 2.11 7.17
N ASN A 127 -14.62 2.88 6.15
CA ASN A 127 -14.18 2.64 4.78
C ASN A 127 -12.88 3.40 4.51
N LYS A 128 -11.76 2.77 4.83
CA LYS A 128 -10.41 3.31 4.70
C LYS A 128 -9.80 2.86 3.39
N PHE A 129 -9.62 3.78 2.46
CA PHE A 129 -9.01 3.51 1.17
C PHE A 129 -8.22 4.70 0.64
N GLY A 130 -7.35 4.42 -0.30
CA GLY A 130 -6.65 5.43 -1.08
C GLY A 130 -6.58 5.05 -2.56
N PHE A 131 -6.44 6.04 -3.43
CA PHE A 131 -6.21 5.80 -4.84
C PHE A 131 -5.30 6.84 -5.47
N GLN A 132 -4.62 6.41 -6.52
CA GLN A 132 -3.77 7.20 -7.39
C GLN A 132 -4.23 7.01 -8.83
N LEU A 133 -4.29 8.12 -9.58
CA LEU A 133 -4.51 8.13 -11.02
C LEU A 133 -3.48 9.04 -11.64
N GLY A 134 -2.75 8.57 -12.64
CA GLY A 134 -1.73 9.37 -13.29
C GLY A 134 -1.58 9.06 -14.78
N ALA A 135 -1.06 10.04 -15.51
CA ALA A 135 -0.70 9.91 -16.91
C ALA A 135 0.64 10.58 -17.21
N LYS A 136 1.38 10.01 -18.16
CA LYS A 136 2.65 10.56 -18.67
C LYS A 136 2.56 10.69 -20.19
N TYR A 137 3.03 11.84 -20.69
CA TYR A 137 3.11 12.15 -22.11
C TYR A 137 4.55 12.49 -22.48
N TYR A 138 5.20 11.57 -23.17
CA TYR A 138 6.58 11.71 -23.65
C TYR A 138 6.58 12.34 -25.05
N ASN A 139 7.59 13.16 -25.35
CA ASN A 139 7.66 13.98 -26.55
C ASN A 139 6.36 14.76 -26.77
N ALA A 140 5.88 15.38 -25.69
CA ALA A 140 4.61 16.09 -25.65
C ALA A 140 4.53 17.14 -26.76
N PHE A 141 3.38 17.18 -27.44
CA PHE A 141 3.14 18.11 -28.56
C PHE A 141 4.19 18.01 -29.68
N LYS A 142 4.83 16.83 -29.85
CA LYS A 142 5.93 16.58 -30.80
C LYS A 142 7.23 17.31 -30.47
N VAL A 143 7.35 17.92 -29.29
CA VAL A 143 8.59 18.51 -28.79
C VAL A 143 9.47 17.39 -28.25
N LYS A 144 10.62 17.15 -28.92
CA LYS A 144 11.56 16.10 -28.52
C LYS A 144 12.04 16.31 -27.09
N ASN A 145 12.09 15.24 -26.30
CA ASN A 145 12.50 15.20 -24.88
C ASN A 145 11.56 15.91 -23.90
N LEU A 146 10.48 16.57 -24.35
CA LEU A 146 9.51 17.13 -23.41
C LEU A 146 8.63 16.01 -22.82
N MET A 147 8.70 15.83 -21.51
CA MET A 147 7.83 14.92 -20.77
C MET A 147 6.90 15.72 -19.85
N LEU A 148 5.60 15.44 -19.93
CA LEU A 148 4.58 15.95 -19.05
C LEU A 148 3.98 14.81 -18.23
N GLN A 149 3.73 15.05 -16.95
CA GLN A 149 3.03 14.13 -16.07
C GLN A 149 1.99 14.89 -15.28
N ALA A 150 0.81 14.29 -15.16
CA ALA A 150 -0.22 14.69 -14.22
C ALA A 150 -0.61 13.48 -13.38
N GLU A 151 -0.75 13.69 -12.08
CA GLU A 151 -1.09 12.64 -11.12
C GLU A 151 -2.02 13.20 -10.05
N TYR A 152 -3.07 12.47 -9.74
CA TYR A 152 -3.98 12.78 -8.65
C TYR A 152 -3.95 11.66 -7.62
N ASN A 153 -3.71 12.03 -6.37
CA ASN A 153 -3.67 11.15 -5.21
C ASN A 153 -4.77 11.57 -4.22
N GLN A 154 -5.45 10.58 -3.68
CA GLN A 154 -6.39 10.79 -2.58
C GLN A 154 -6.30 9.62 -1.61
N VAL A 155 -6.18 9.94 -0.33
CA VAL A 155 -6.24 8.97 0.76
C VAL A 155 -7.25 9.44 1.79
N ARG A 156 -8.17 8.56 2.17
CA ARG A 156 -9.20 8.87 3.16
C ARG A 156 -8.62 9.03 4.57
N PRO A 157 -9.33 9.73 5.46
CA PRO A 157 -8.98 9.79 6.89
C PRO A 157 -8.85 8.39 7.48
N TYR A 158 -7.90 8.25 8.40
CA TYR A 158 -7.62 7.01 9.14
C TYR A 158 -7.12 5.81 8.31
N ALA A 159 -6.93 5.96 7.00
CA ALA A 159 -6.22 4.94 6.23
C ALA A 159 -4.80 4.75 6.78
N TYR A 160 -4.30 3.51 6.75
CA TYR A 160 -2.99 3.10 7.30
C TYR A 160 -2.90 3.14 8.84
N SER A 161 -4.00 3.46 9.53
CA SER A 161 -4.05 3.47 10.99
C SER A 161 -4.82 2.26 11.54
N HIS A 162 -4.48 1.89 12.75
CA HIS A 162 -5.13 0.81 13.49
C HIS A 162 -5.52 1.28 14.90
N ASN A 163 -6.47 0.58 15.56
CA ASN A 163 -6.85 0.86 16.94
C ASN A 163 -5.63 0.81 17.88
N SER A 164 -4.76 -0.18 17.69
CA SER A 164 -3.44 -0.21 18.29
C SER A 164 -2.48 0.65 17.46
N ILE A 165 -2.04 1.76 18.03
CA ILE A 165 -1.18 2.74 17.35
C ILE A 165 0.15 2.14 16.86
N VAL A 166 0.63 1.07 17.51
CA VAL A 166 1.86 0.38 17.11
C VAL A 166 1.72 -0.39 15.80
N LEU A 167 0.49 -0.70 15.39
CA LEU A 167 0.18 -1.39 14.14
C LEU A 167 -0.05 -0.43 12.96
N ASN A 168 0.14 0.87 13.15
CA ASN A 168 0.10 1.83 12.05
C ASN A 168 1.24 1.56 11.05
N TYR A 169 0.97 1.83 9.75
CA TYR A 169 1.96 1.74 8.67
C TYR A 169 2.99 2.86 8.77
N ALA A 170 3.90 2.74 9.73
CA ALA A 170 4.97 3.68 9.98
C ALA A 170 6.27 2.98 10.40
N HIS A 171 7.40 3.57 10.05
CA HIS A 171 8.76 3.20 10.45
C HIS A 171 9.52 4.45 10.88
N ASN A 172 10.14 4.45 12.06
CA ASN A 172 10.88 5.61 12.59
C ASN A 172 10.08 6.92 12.50
N ASN A 173 8.79 6.88 12.88
CA ASN A 173 7.85 8.02 12.80
C ASN A 173 7.59 8.55 11.38
N GLN A 174 7.94 7.80 10.33
CA GLN A 174 7.66 8.14 8.95
C GLN A 174 6.57 7.23 8.38
N SER A 175 5.67 7.80 7.59
CA SER A 175 4.65 7.02 6.86
C SER A 175 5.32 6.06 5.87
N MET A 176 4.88 4.81 5.84
CA MET A 176 5.37 3.79 4.92
C MET A 176 4.54 3.67 3.64
N ALA A 177 3.36 4.28 3.60
CA ALA A 177 2.49 4.27 2.43
C ALA A 177 2.72 5.53 1.59
N HIS A 178 1.83 6.51 1.66
CA HIS A 178 2.04 7.78 0.98
C HIS A 178 2.84 8.74 1.88
N LEU A 179 3.67 9.61 1.27
CA LEU A 179 4.49 10.58 1.99
C LEU A 179 3.68 11.45 2.97
N TRP A 180 2.48 11.86 2.56
CA TRP A 180 1.57 12.66 3.38
C TRP A 180 0.72 11.83 4.37
N GLY A 181 0.90 10.51 4.41
CA GLY A 181 0.10 9.61 5.23
C GLY A 181 -1.34 9.50 4.72
N ALA A 182 -2.30 9.93 5.53
CA ALA A 182 -3.73 9.85 5.23
C ALA A 182 -4.42 11.22 5.31
N ASN A 183 -5.71 11.28 4.92
CA ASN A 183 -6.56 12.47 4.97
C ASN A 183 -6.08 13.62 4.07
N PHE A 184 -5.74 13.32 2.82
CA PHE A 184 -5.31 14.33 1.87
C PHE A 184 -5.87 14.11 0.46
N ARG A 185 -5.78 15.15 -0.35
CA ARG A 185 -5.92 15.16 -1.81
C ARG A 185 -4.76 15.94 -2.38
N GLU A 186 -4.17 15.42 -3.43
CA GLU A 186 -2.97 16.00 -4.05
C GLU A 186 -3.09 15.94 -5.56
N LEU A 187 -2.71 17.03 -6.22
CA LEU A 187 -2.47 17.08 -7.66
C LEU A 187 -1.00 17.37 -7.91
N VAL A 188 -0.31 16.46 -8.57
CA VAL A 188 1.10 16.60 -8.95
C VAL A 188 1.18 16.84 -10.45
N LEU A 189 1.84 17.94 -10.84
CA LEU A 189 2.13 18.26 -12.24
C LEU A 189 3.63 18.37 -12.42
N ILE A 190 4.19 17.64 -13.38
CA ILE A 190 5.62 17.63 -13.66
C ILE A 190 5.84 17.89 -15.15
N GLY A 191 6.70 18.85 -15.46
CA GLY A 191 7.27 19.08 -16.78
C GLY A 191 8.78 18.87 -16.74
N ARG A 192 9.30 18.11 -17.69
CA ARG A 192 10.75 17.92 -17.87
C ARG A 192 11.11 18.11 -19.33
N TYR A 193 12.16 18.88 -19.58
CA TYR A 193 12.73 19.10 -20.92
C TYR A 193 14.21 18.74 -20.93
#